data_fce2520dcb0dcfbd31cdf8fe0d07d51f
#
_entry.id   fce2520dcb0dcfbd31cdf8fe0d07d51f
#
_cell.length_a   1.000
_cell.length_b   1.000
_cell.length_c   1.000
_cell.angle_alpha   90.00
_cell.angle_beta   90.00
_cell.angle_gamma   90.00
#
_symmetry.space_group_name_H-M   'P 1'
#
loop_
_entity.id
_entity.type
_entity.pdbx_description
1 polymer ?
#
loop_
_entity_poly.entity_id
_entity_poly.type
_entity_poly.pdbx_seq_one_letter_code
_entity_poly.pdbx_strand_id
1 'polypeptide(L)'
;GALRNLTSRQFQGYGQLEWLFKESSRERWSAFAGISGNRNDSFLKGKSFSSTGPGGWNQTGYARIGANYGANQGRFSWNASVYGLQGMPSFSSDLQLEELGATGIKPGESRALGGSLNLNWFVNSTVQLSLGGSGQVAFNELTGDMGFTLGSDTGLKGLPGTYISGDSGYLWTTELTWTFWTNRKMALQLSPFLGAGRVSSQRSQGNFSDTVGSGAILLRWLANRNWNLELGWISPFEVEERPYWEDWLLGSGVYTKLQYRF
;
A
#
# COMPACT_ATOMS: atom_id res chain seq x y z
N GLY A 1 27.00 12.51 12.45
CA GLY A 1 28.11 11.80 11.78
C GLY A 1 27.98 10.26 11.83
N ALA A 2 27.10 9.67 12.64
CA ALA A 2 27.09 8.22 12.87
C ALA A 2 26.35 7.40 11.77
N LEU A 3 25.51 8.02 10.97
CA LEU A 3 24.66 7.31 9.98
C LEU A 3 25.27 7.20 8.57
N ARG A 4 26.43 7.74 8.30
CA ARG A 4 27.03 7.75 6.96
C ARG A 4 27.48 6.40 6.41
N ASN A 5 27.41 5.32 7.18
CA ASN A 5 27.88 3.98 6.79
C ASN A 5 26.82 2.88 6.98
N LEU A 6 25.52 3.24 7.06
CA LEU A 6 24.44 2.27 7.02
C LEU A 6 24.05 2.03 5.55
N THR A 7 24.13 0.79 5.12
CA THR A 7 23.67 0.35 3.80
C THR A 7 22.69 -0.79 3.96
N SER A 8 21.64 -0.80 3.16
CA SER A 8 20.69 -1.90 3.10
C SER A 8 20.61 -2.41 1.66
N ARG A 9 20.48 -3.72 1.50
CA ARG A 9 20.20 -4.39 0.23
C ARG A 9 18.93 -5.17 0.39
N GLN A 10 17.96 -4.93 -0.47
CA GLN A 10 16.71 -5.66 -0.50
C GLN A 10 16.56 -6.36 -1.84
N PHE A 11 16.18 -7.63 -1.79
CA PHE A 11 15.78 -8.41 -2.95
C PHE A 11 14.38 -8.96 -2.69
N GLN A 12 13.46 -8.69 -3.60
CA GLN A 12 12.10 -9.21 -3.54
C GLN A 12 11.80 -9.98 -4.82
N GLY A 13 11.33 -11.21 -4.66
CA GLY A 13 10.83 -12.06 -5.74
C GLY A 13 9.34 -12.29 -5.57
N TYR A 14 8.60 -12.21 -6.67
CA TYR A 14 7.16 -12.46 -6.69
C TYR A 14 6.77 -13.24 -7.93
N GLY A 15 5.97 -14.29 -7.77
CA GLY A 15 5.37 -15.05 -8.85
C GLY A 15 3.89 -15.28 -8.59
N GLN A 16 3.05 -14.99 -9.59
CA GLN A 16 1.60 -15.21 -9.50
C GLN A 16 1.06 -15.82 -10.78
N LEU A 17 0.15 -16.75 -10.61
CA LEU A 17 -0.73 -17.27 -11.66
C LEU A 17 -2.12 -16.68 -11.46
N GLU A 18 -2.72 -16.17 -12.53
CA GLU A 18 -4.09 -15.71 -12.54
C GLU A 18 -4.89 -16.54 -13.52
N TRP A 19 -6.04 -16.99 -13.07
CA TRP A 19 -6.99 -17.74 -13.87
C TRP A 19 -8.27 -16.94 -14.05
N LEU A 20 -8.52 -16.54 -15.30
CA LEU A 20 -9.73 -15.87 -15.73
C LEU A 20 -10.80 -16.91 -16.07
N PHE A 21 -11.91 -16.94 -15.32
CA PHE A 21 -12.97 -17.91 -15.54
C PHE A 21 -14.26 -17.29 -16.09
N LYS A 22 -14.39 -15.96 -16.05
CA LYS A 22 -15.46 -15.25 -16.71
C LYS A 22 -15.02 -13.86 -17.16
N GLU A 23 -15.27 -13.53 -18.41
CA GLU A 23 -15.05 -12.20 -18.97
C GLU A 23 -16.17 -11.83 -19.92
N SER A 24 -16.71 -10.64 -19.72
CA SER A 24 -17.70 -10.02 -20.58
C SER A 24 -17.47 -8.52 -20.65
N SER A 25 -18.19 -7.81 -21.51
CA SER A 25 -18.13 -6.35 -21.56
C SER A 25 -18.57 -5.66 -20.26
N ARG A 26 -19.27 -6.38 -19.37
CA ARG A 26 -19.83 -5.83 -18.14
C ARG A 26 -19.15 -6.33 -16.87
N GLU A 27 -18.54 -7.50 -16.90
CA GLU A 27 -17.98 -8.12 -15.72
C GLU A 27 -16.80 -9.03 -16.04
N ARG A 28 -15.86 -9.12 -15.07
CA ARG A 28 -14.70 -9.99 -15.12
C ARG A 28 -14.51 -10.66 -13.77
N TRP A 29 -14.29 -11.98 -13.79
CA TRP A 29 -14.00 -12.79 -12.62
C TRP A 29 -12.68 -13.52 -12.82
N SER A 30 -11.78 -13.43 -11.87
CA SER A 30 -10.55 -14.20 -11.86
C SER A 30 -10.21 -14.70 -10.46
N ALA A 31 -9.46 -15.80 -10.40
CA ALA A 31 -8.80 -16.27 -9.20
C ALA A 31 -7.29 -16.21 -9.40
N PHE A 32 -6.56 -16.07 -8.33
CA PHE A 32 -5.10 -16.06 -8.40
C PHE A 32 -4.49 -16.84 -7.25
N ALA A 33 -3.29 -17.35 -7.50
CA ALA A 33 -2.40 -17.89 -6.48
C ALA A 33 -0.98 -17.43 -6.77
N GLY A 34 -0.24 -17.06 -5.74
CA GLY A 34 1.11 -16.55 -5.88
C GLY A 34 1.97 -16.81 -4.66
N ILE A 35 3.26 -16.63 -4.84
CA ILE A 35 4.28 -16.75 -3.82
C ILE A 35 5.13 -15.49 -3.86
N SER A 36 5.42 -14.94 -2.69
CA SER A 36 6.35 -13.82 -2.52
C SER A 36 7.48 -14.23 -1.60
N GLY A 37 8.70 -13.84 -1.94
CA GLY A 37 9.86 -13.97 -1.07
C GLY A 37 10.58 -12.63 -0.99
N ASN A 38 11.01 -12.27 0.20
CA ASN A 38 11.76 -11.05 0.49
C ASN A 38 13.05 -11.43 1.21
N ARG A 39 14.13 -10.79 0.80
CA ARG A 39 15.44 -10.92 1.43
C ARG A 39 16.01 -9.53 1.66
N ASN A 40 16.35 -9.23 2.91
CA ASN A 40 16.89 -7.95 3.31
C ASN A 40 18.19 -8.13 4.09
N ASP A 41 19.20 -7.34 3.70
CA ASP A 41 20.49 -7.24 4.39
C ASP A 41 20.71 -5.82 4.85
N SER A 42 21.14 -5.65 6.07
CA SER A 42 21.56 -4.36 6.62
C SER A 42 23.01 -4.42 7.09
N PHE A 43 23.79 -3.46 6.64
CA PHE A 43 25.23 -3.37 6.96
C PHE A 43 25.53 -2.05 7.66
N LEU A 44 26.27 -2.12 8.77
CA LEU A 44 26.85 -0.96 9.44
C LEU A 44 28.37 -0.99 9.28
N LYS A 45 28.94 0.00 8.60
CA LYS A 45 30.38 0.06 8.27
C LYS A 45 30.90 -1.19 7.54
N GLY A 46 30.08 -1.72 6.62
CA GLY A 46 30.43 -2.91 5.85
C GLY A 46 30.31 -4.25 6.59
N LYS A 47 29.95 -4.25 7.88
CA LYS A 47 29.64 -5.45 8.65
C LYS A 47 28.14 -5.65 8.71
N SER A 48 27.68 -6.89 8.54
CA SER A 48 26.27 -7.23 8.70
C SER A 48 25.78 -6.79 10.09
N PHE A 49 24.65 -6.08 10.10
CA PHE A 49 24.04 -5.53 11.31
C PHE A 49 22.83 -6.36 11.76
N SER A 50 22.30 -7.20 10.88
CA SER A 50 21.17 -8.06 11.24
C SER A 50 21.67 -9.14 12.22
N SER A 51 21.03 -9.25 13.36
CA SER A 51 21.25 -10.34 14.32
C SER A 51 20.64 -11.66 13.85
N THR A 52 19.86 -11.64 12.77
CA THR A 52 18.95 -12.71 12.34
C THR A 52 19.54 -13.66 11.30
N GLY A 53 20.64 -14.31 11.61
CA GLY A 53 21.13 -15.44 10.82
C GLY A 53 22.55 -15.34 10.30
N PRO A 54 23.13 -16.42 9.77
CA PRO A 54 24.49 -16.45 9.24
C PRO A 54 24.65 -15.44 8.11
N GLY A 55 25.47 -14.42 8.30
CA GLY A 55 25.74 -13.38 7.31
C GLY A 55 24.75 -12.21 7.32
N GLY A 56 23.85 -12.11 8.32
CA GLY A 56 22.97 -10.94 8.51
C GLY A 56 21.78 -10.83 7.57
N TRP A 57 21.43 -11.91 6.89
CA TRP A 57 20.27 -11.95 6.00
C TRP A 57 19.00 -12.22 6.77
N ASN A 58 18.00 -11.34 6.57
CA ASN A 58 16.62 -11.61 6.95
C ASN A 58 15.85 -12.01 5.69
N GLN A 59 15.32 -13.23 5.69
CA GLN A 59 14.61 -13.77 4.55
C GLN A 59 13.27 -14.32 5.00
N THR A 60 12.18 -13.83 4.40
CA THR A 60 10.81 -14.25 4.69
C THR A 60 10.06 -14.47 3.39
N GLY A 61 8.95 -15.18 3.45
CA GLY A 61 8.10 -15.37 2.30
C GLY A 61 6.71 -15.87 2.70
N TYR A 62 5.78 -15.68 1.77
CA TYR A 62 4.39 -16.10 1.97
C TYR A 62 3.74 -16.56 0.67
N ALA A 63 2.73 -17.39 0.80
CA ALA A 63 1.79 -17.70 -0.27
C ALA A 63 0.57 -16.80 -0.17
N ARG A 64 0.02 -16.44 -1.33
CA ARG A 64 -1.20 -15.65 -1.47
C ARG A 64 -2.17 -16.35 -2.40
N ILE A 65 -3.43 -16.46 -2.00
CA ILE A 65 -4.52 -16.97 -2.84
C ILE A 65 -5.69 -15.99 -2.76
N GLY A 66 -6.42 -15.81 -3.86
CA GLY A 66 -7.53 -14.89 -3.82
C GLY A 66 -8.36 -14.89 -5.10
N ALA A 67 -9.33 -13.99 -5.11
CA ALA A 67 -10.22 -13.76 -6.25
C ALA A 67 -10.40 -12.26 -6.49
N ASN A 68 -10.57 -11.90 -7.75
CA ASN A 68 -10.89 -10.56 -8.18
C ASN A 68 -12.22 -10.56 -8.92
N TYR A 69 -12.98 -9.51 -8.71
CA TYR A 69 -14.19 -9.21 -9.44
C TYR A 69 -14.16 -7.79 -9.96
N GLY A 70 -14.44 -7.59 -11.22
CA GLY A 70 -14.58 -6.28 -11.83
C GLY A 70 -15.93 -6.17 -12.52
N ALA A 71 -16.58 -5.02 -12.41
CA ALA A 71 -17.84 -4.74 -13.10
C ALA A 71 -17.84 -3.33 -13.68
N ASN A 72 -18.49 -3.20 -14.85
CA ASN A 72 -18.75 -1.93 -15.51
C ASN A 72 -20.23 -1.87 -15.91
N GLN A 73 -20.98 -1.00 -15.25
CA GLN A 73 -22.42 -0.84 -15.42
C GLN A 73 -22.75 0.61 -15.82
N GLY A 74 -22.27 1.03 -16.97
CA GLY A 74 -22.50 2.37 -17.51
C GLY A 74 -21.85 3.46 -16.70
N ARG A 75 -22.57 4.06 -15.75
CA ARG A 75 -22.03 5.14 -14.90
C ARG A 75 -21.23 4.64 -13.70
N PHE A 76 -21.28 3.35 -13.40
CA PHE A 76 -20.55 2.74 -12.29
C PHE A 76 -19.55 1.74 -12.84
N SER A 77 -18.31 1.84 -12.38
CA SER A 77 -17.32 0.78 -12.51
C SER A 77 -16.70 0.50 -11.14
N TRP A 78 -16.53 -0.76 -10.84
CA TRP A 78 -15.95 -1.16 -9.57
C TRP A 78 -15.13 -2.44 -9.67
N ASN A 79 -14.12 -2.54 -8.83
CA ASN A 79 -13.26 -3.70 -8.71
C ASN A 79 -13.17 -4.08 -7.23
N ALA A 80 -13.36 -5.35 -6.95
CA ALA A 80 -13.20 -5.94 -5.63
C ALA A 80 -12.16 -7.05 -5.69
N SER A 81 -11.38 -7.18 -4.62
CA SER A 81 -10.42 -8.26 -4.43
C SER A 81 -10.57 -8.80 -3.02
N VAL A 82 -10.47 -10.12 -2.88
CA VAL A 82 -10.34 -10.79 -1.58
C VAL A 82 -9.17 -11.74 -1.65
N TYR A 83 -8.37 -11.83 -0.58
CA TYR A 83 -7.20 -12.70 -0.55
C TYR A 83 -6.91 -13.23 0.84
N GLY A 84 -6.34 -14.44 0.89
CA GLY A 84 -5.72 -15.01 2.06
C GLY A 84 -4.21 -15.03 1.92
N LEU A 85 -3.51 -14.83 3.02
CA LEU A 85 -2.05 -14.92 3.14
C LEU A 85 -1.69 -16.06 4.10
N GLN A 86 -0.64 -16.81 3.77
CA GLN A 86 -0.04 -17.83 4.61
C GLN A 86 1.47 -17.69 4.57
N GLY A 87 2.09 -17.44 5.70
CA GLY A 87 3.54 -17.40 5.83
C GLY A 87 4.19 -18.75 5.56
N MET A 88 5.35 -18.73 4.93
CA MET A 88 6.10 -19.91 4.49
C MET A 88 7.44 -20.00 5.22
N PRO A 89 7.59 -20.88 6.23
CA PRO A 89 8.84 -21.03 6.98
C PRO A 89 10.01 -21.51 6.12
N SER A 90 9.74 -22.19 5.00
CA SER A 90 10.76 -22.68 4.07
C SER A 90 11.63 -21.58 3.42
N PHE A 91 11.21 -20.33 3.51
CA PHE A 91 12.01 -19.17 3.04
C PHE A 91 13.05 -18.72 4.08
N SER A 92 12.86 -19.04 5.35
CA SER A 92 13.75 -18.62 6.45
C SER A 92 14.72 -19.73 6.84
N SER A 93 15.91 -19.35 7.33
CA SER A 93 16.84 -20.32 7.93
C SER A 93 16.36 -20.75 9.33
N ASP A 94 16.82 -21.91 9.82
CA ASP A 94 16.46 -22.40 11.15
C ASP A 94 16.81 -21.41 12.26
N LEU A 95 17.98 -20.74 12.17
CA LEU A 95 18.40 -19.72 13.11
C LEU A 95 17.46 -18.52 13.09
N GLN A 96 17.02 -18.10 11.93
CA GLN A 96 16.04 -16.99 11.79
C GLN A 96 14.67 -17.39 12.33
N LEU A 97 14.23 -18.62 12.12
CA LEU A 97 12.98 -19.12 12.67
C LEU A 97 13.00 -19.14 14.22
N GLU A 98 14.14 -19.51 14.81
CA GLU A 98 14.34 -19.46 16.25
C GLU A 98 14.27 -18.03 16.79
N GLU A 99 14.96 -17.08 16.16
CA GLU A 99 14.96 -15.66 16.57
C GLU A 99 13.57 -15.01 16.38
N LEU A 100 12.88 -15.27 15.29
CA LEU A 100 11.50 -14.80 15.08
C LEU A 100 10.58 -15.41 16.15
N GLY A 101 10.72 -16.69 16.45
CA GLY A 101 9.99 -17.38 17.50
C GLY A 101 10.20 -16.77 18.89
N ALA A 102 11.40 -16.32 19.20
CA ALA A 102 11.70 -15.61 20.45
C ALA A 102 10.98 -14.24 20.56
N THR A 103 10.60 -13.62 19.43
CA THR A 103 9.78 -12.42 19.39
C THR A 103 8.28 -12.69 19.26
N GLY A 104 7.86 -13.95 19.22
CA GLY A 104 6.46 -14.38 19.06
C GLY A 104 6.04 -14.63 17.61
N ILE A 105 6.88 -14.27 16.62
CA ILE A 105 6.55 -14.42 15.20
C ILE A 105 6.90 -15.83 14.73
N LYS A 106 5.89 -16.57 14.28
CA LYS A 106 6.05 -17.91 13.72
C LYS A 106 5.57 -17.91 12.27
N PRO A 107 6.46 -17.83 11.27
CA PRO A 107 6.07 -17.75 9.86
C PRO A 107 5.06 -18.82 9.42
N GLY A 108 5.18 -20.05 9.88
CA GLY A 108 4.24 -21.13 9.55
C GLY A 108 2.83 -20.95 10.13
N GLU A 109 2.67 -20.18 11.20
CA GLU A 109 1.40 -19.84 11.82
C GLU A 109 0.85 -18.48 11.32
N SER A 110 1.69 -17.62 10.72
CA SER A 110 1.32 -16.30 10.24
C SER A 110 0.27 -16.38 9.13
N ARG A 111 -0.93 -15.86 9.40
CA ARG A 111 -2.08 -15.88 8.49
C ARG A 111 -2.83 -14.57 8.53
N ALA A 112 -3.31 -14.14 7.37
CA ALA A 112 -4.18 -12.99 7.26
C ALA A 112 -5.23 -13.18 6.17
N LEU A 113 -6.33 -12.47 6.31
CA LEU A 113 -7.36 -12.29 5.29
C LEU A 113 -7.47 -10.81 4.98
N GLY A 114 -7.49 -10.48 3.70
CA GLY A 114 -7.61 -9.08 3.29
C GLY A 114 -8.43 -8.93 2.03
N GLY A 115 -8.68 -7.67 1.68
CA GLY A 115 -9.40 -7.33 0.47
C GLY A 115 -9.37 -5.85 0.17
N SER A 116 -9.84 -5.52 -1.02
CA SER A 116 -9.98 -4.14 -1.47
C SER A 116 -11.23 -3.96 -2.33
N LEU A 117 -11.75 -2.74 -2.33
CA LEU A 117 -12.85 -2.30 -3.17
C LEU A 117 -12.50 -0.93 -3.74
N ASN A 118 -12.61 -0.77 -5.06
CA ASN A 118 -12.50 0.51 -5.73
C ASN A 118 -13.75 0.73 -6.57
N LEU A 119 -14.40 1.87 -6.39
CA LEU A 119 -15.61 2.25 -7.10
C LEU A 119 -15.39 3.60 -7.77
N ASN A 120 -15.77 3.70 -9.04
CA ASN A 120 -15.84 4.96 -9.78
C ASN A 120 -17.28 5.18 -10.25
N TRP A 121 -17.83 6.34 -9.87
CA TRP A 121 -19.16 6.76 -10.25
C TRP A 121 -19.08 8.04 -11.08
N PHE A 122 -19.49 7.94 -12.34
CA PHE A 122 -19.67 9.08 -13.24
C PHE A 122 -21.03 9.72 -12.97
N VAL A 123 -21.07 10.69 -12.05
CA VAL A 123 -22.29 11.41 -11.67
C VAL A 123 -22.92 12.06 -12.89
N ASN A 124 -22.07 12.69 -13.73
CA ASN A 124 -22.40 13.23 -15.05
C ASN A 124 -21.13 13.26 -15.94
N SER A 125 -21.20 13.93 -17.10
CA SER A 125 -20.07 14.03 -18.04
C SER A 125 -18.85 14.80 -17.51
N THR A 126 -19.02 15.60 -16.45
CA THR A 126 -17.97 16.46 -15.89
C THR A 126 -17.58 16.13 -14.47
N VAL A 127 -18.37 15.33 -13.76
CA VAL A 127 -18.16 14.98 -12.34
C VAL A 127 -18.05 13.48 -12.18
N GLN A 128 -16.95 13.06 -11.58
CA GLN A 128 -16.67 11.68 -11.18
C GLN A 128 -16.37 11.61 -9.69
N LEU A 129 -16.93 10.64 -9.00
CA LEU A 129 -16.60 10.26 -7.63
C LEU A 129 -15.84 8.94 -7.65
N SER A 130 -14.67 8.91 -7.03
CA SER A 130 -13.86 7.70 -6.83
C SER A 130 -13.79 7.38 -5.35
N LEU A 131 -14.13 6.16 -4.98
CA LEU A 131 -14.06 5.64 -3.62
C LEU A 131 -13.12 4.44 -3.62
N GLY A 132 -12.17 4.41 -2.69
CA GLY A 132 -11.26 3.31 -2.46
C GLY A 132 -11.37 2.81 -1.03
N GLY A 133 -11.27 1.51 -0.85
CA GLY A 133 -11.17 0.89 0.46
C GLY A 133 -10.32 -0.36 0.39
N SER A 134 -9.52 -0.61 1.43
CA SER A 134 -8.79 -1.86 1.61
C SER A 134 -8.68 -2.19 3.08
N GLY A 135 -8.50 -3.46 3.39
CA GLY A 135 -8.32 -3.90 4.77
C GLY A 135 -7.70 -5.28 4.85
N GLN A 136 -7.12 -5.56 6.00
CA GLN A 136 -6.52 -6.83 6.34
C GLN A 136 -6.75 -7.13 7.82
N VAL A 137 -7.07 -8.37 8.11
CA VAL A 137 -7.16 -8.90 9.46
C VAL A 137 -6.14 -10.03 9.59
N ALA A 138 -5.20 -9.89 10.51
CA ALA A 138 -4.26 -10.92 10.89
C ALA A 138 -4.86 -11.83 11.96
N PHE A 139 -4.65 -13.13 11.85
CA PHE A 139 -5.08 -14.11 12.86
C PHE A 139 -3.97 -14.41 13.87
N ASN A 140 -2.73 -14.11 13.50
CA ASN A 140 -1.52 -14.31 14.29
C ASN A 140 -0.56 -13.17 14.02
N GLU A 141 0.55 -13.08 14.74
CA GLU A 141 1.64 -12.17 14.42
C GLU A 141 2.21 -12.48 13.04
N LEU A 142 2.38 -11.43 12.22
CA LEU A 142 2.83 -11.56 10.84
C LEU A 142 4.32 -11.25 10.71
N THR A 143 4.96 -11.84 9.69
CA THR A 143 6.25 -11.35 9.21
C THR A 143 6.08 -9.98 8.54
N GLY A 144 7.11 -9.14 8.58
CA GLY A 144 7.01 -7.74 8.15
C GLY A 144 6.58 -7.55 6.69
N ASP A 145 6.87 -8.53 5.82
CA ASP A 145 6.48 -8.56 4.40
C ASP A 145 5.00 -8.91 4.16
N MET A 146 4.30 -9.42 5.17
CA MET A 146 2.87 -9.70 5.13
C MET A 146 2.03 -8.57 5.73
N GLY A 147 2.65 -7.56 6.35
CA GLY A 147 1.96 -6.47 7.04
C GLY A 147 1.10 -5.60 6.12
N PHE A 148 0.01 -5.05 6.68
CA PHE A 148 -0.79 -4.02 6.05
C PHE A 148 -0.09 -2.67 6.18
N THR A 149 0.06 -1.94 5.07
CA THR A 149 0.81 -0.67 5.04
C THR A 149 -0.09 0.50 4.69
N LEU A 150 0.21 1.67 5.25
CA LEU A 150 -0.38 2.96 4.90
C LEU A 150 0.70 3.91 4.40
N GLY A 151 0.39 4.63 3.34
CA GLY A 151 1.28 5.58 2.71
C GLY A 151 0.82 5.96 1.30
N SER A 152 1.66 6.64 0.54
CA SER A 152 1.30 7.04 -0.83
C SER A 152 1.19 5.86 -1.79
N ASP A 153 1.91 4.77 -1.56
CA ASP A 153 1.84 3.55 -2.36
C ASP A 153 0.49 2.83 -2.21
N THR A 154 -0.20 3.04 -1.09
CA THR A 154 -1.54 2.52 -0.83
C THR A 154 -2.66 3.52 -1.09
N GLY A 155 -2.33 4.77 -1.46
CA GLY A 155 -3.29 5.77 -1.92
C GLY A 155 -3.45 7.01 -1.04
N LEU A 156 -2.75 7.11 0.11
CA LEU A 156 -2.76 8.32 0.95
C LEU A 156 -1.80 9.37 0.38
N LYS A 157 -2.33 10.40 -0.25
CA LYS A 157 -1.54 11.45 -0.90
C LYS A 157 -0.71 12.24 0.11
N GLY A 158 0.54 12.57 -0.28
CA GLY A 158 1.44 13.43 0.51
C GLY A 158 2.18 12.73 1.64
N LEU A 159 1.96 11.45 1.85
CA LEU A 159 2.76 10.64 2.76
C LEU A 159 3.94 9.96 2.01
N PRO A 160 4.98 9.51 2.70
CA PRO A 160 5.97 8.60 2.14
C PRO A 160 5.33 7.33 1.58
N GLY A 161 6.01 6.62 0.68
CA GLY A 161 5.52 5.43 -0.02
C GLY A 161 4.92 4.40 0.93
N THR A 162 5.71 3.89 1.86
CA THR A 162 5.29 3.11 3.03
C THR A 162 5.57 3.96 4.27
N TYR A 163 4.54 4.49 4.89
CA TYR A 163 4.70 5.38 6.05
C TYR A 163 4.60 4.62 7.37
N ILE A 164 3.55 3.85 7.56
CA ILE A 164 3.34 2.99 8.72
C ILE A 164 2.86 1.61 8.28
N SER A 165 3.12 0.60 9.10
CA SER A 165 2.68 -0.77 8.86
C SER A 165 2.24 -1.44 10.15
N GLY A 166 1.33 -2.41 10.02
CA GLY A 166 0.86 -3.27 11.11
C GLY A 166 0.38 -4.61 10.59
N ASP A 167 0.07 -5.54 11.47
CA ASP A 167 -0.40 -6.86 11.07
C ASP A 167 -1.84 -6.79 10.50
N SER A 168 -2.66 -5.97 11.11
CA SER A 168 -4.03 -5.66 10.67
C SER A 168 -4.18 -4.19 10.35
N GLY A 169 -5.15 -3.85 9.50
CA GLY A 169 -5.44 -2.46 9.21
C GLY A 169 -6.57 -2.28 8.22
N TYR A 170 -6.95 -1.02 8.05
CA TYR A 170 -7.88 -0.59 7.00
C TYR A 170 -7.49 0.77 6.46
N LEU A 171 -7.90 1.02 5.25
CA LEU A 171 -7.74 2.27 4.53
C LEU A 171 -9.03 2.59 3.78
N TRP A 172 -9.41 3.85 3.76
CA TRP A 172 -10.40 4.36 2.83
C TRP A 172 -9.90 5.65 2.19
N THR A 173 -10.33 5.89 0.95
CA THR A 173 -10.03 7.11 0.20
C THR A 173 -11.26 7.55 -0.57
N THR A 174 -11.41 8.85 -0.74
CA THR A 174 -12.42 9.44 -1.60
C THR A 174 -11.83 10.59 -2.40
N GLU A 175 -12.18 10.67 -3.66
CA GLU A 175 -11.76 11.75 -4.57
C GLU A 175 -12.93 12.12 -5.47
N LEU A 176 -13.31 13.41 -5.44
CA LEU A 176 -14.24 13.97 -6.38
C LEU A 176 -13.43 14.64 -7.49
N THR A 177 -13.65 14.29 -8.74
CA THR A 177 -13.03 14.97 -9.89
C THR A 177 -14.07 15.77 -10.64
N TRP A 178 -13.89 17.09 -10.71
CA TRP A 178 -14.75 17.98 -11.47
C TRP A 178 -13.97 18.60 -12.63
N THR A 179 -14.38 18.26 -13.87
CA THR A 179 -13.86 18.87 -15.10
C THR A 179 -14.63 20.15 -15.36
N PHE A 180 -14.09 21.29 -14.92
CA PHE A 180 -14.77 22.58 -15.02
C PHE A 180 -14.51 23.30 -16.36
N TRP A 181 -13.48 22.85 -17.11
CA TRP A 181 -13.19 23.36 -18.43
C TRP A 181 -12.60 22.24 -19.32
N THR A 182 -13.05 22.19 -20.56
CA THR A 182 -12.53 21.26 -21.56
C THR A 182 -12.67 21.79 -22.97
N ASN A 183 -11.71 21.48 -23.81
CA ASN A 183 -11.76 21.68 -25.24
C ASN A 183 -11.19 20.44 -25.97
N ARG A 184 -11.06 20.50 -27.32
CA ARG A 184 -10.57 19.35 -28.11
C ARG A 184 -9.18 18.85 -27.72
N LYS A 185 -8.35 19.66 -27.10
CA LYS A 185 -6.94 19.35 -26.81
C LYS A 185 -6.60 19.36 -25.34
N MET A 186 -7.40 19.98 -24.49
CA MET A 186 -7.06 20.20 -23.08
C MET A 186 -8.28 20.09 -22.19
N ALA A 187 -8.06 19.66 -20.94
CA ALA A 187 -9.05 19.71 -19.86
C ALA A 187 -8.41 20.23 -18.57
N LEU A 188 -9.19 20.99 -17.80
CA LEU A 188 -8.85 21.41 -16.44
C LEU A 188 -9.82 20.75 -15.45
N GLN A 189 -9.26 20.16 -14.42
CA GLN A 189 -10.00 19.45 -13.41
C GLN A 189 -9.61 19.92 -12.01
N LEU A 190 -10.59 20.03 -11.13
CA LEU A 190 -10.39 20.24 -9.71
C LEU A 190 -10.75 18.92 -8.98
N SER A 191 -9.86 18.48 -8.08
CA SER A 191 -10.05 17.22 -7.38
C SER A 191 -9.76 17.35 -5.88
N PRO A 192 -10.78 17.63 -5.05
CA PRO A 192 -10.67 17.41 -3.62
C PRO A 192 -10.53 15.92 -3.32
N PHE A 193 -9.63 15.61 -2.40
CA PHE A 193 -9.28 14.27 -1.94
C PHE A 193 -9.30 14.21 -0.42
N LEU A 194 -9.74 13.10 0.13
CA LEU A 194 -9.66 12.76 1.53
C LEU A 194 -9.40 11.26 1.66
N GLY A 195 -8.49 10.88 2.56
CA GLY A 195 -8.22 9.49 2.88
C GLY A 195 -7.73 9.34 4.30
N ALA A 196 -8.06 8.23 4.93
CA ALA A 196 -7.58 7.86 6.25
C ALA A 196 -7.50 6.35 6.40
N GLY A 197 -6.64 5.91 7.29
CA GLY A 197 -6.48 4.51 7.62
C GLY A 197 -5.90 4.31 9.01
N ARG A 198 -6.03 3.10 9.48
CA ARG A 198 -5.47 2.66 10.76
C ARG A 198 -4.75 1.34 10.56
N VAL A 199 -3.64 1.19 11.26
CA VAL A 199 -2.93 -0.10 11.40
C VAL A 199 -2.87 -0.49 12.87
N SER A 200 -2.76 -1.78 13.12
CA SER A 200 -2.58 -2.34 14.45
C SER A 200 -1.78 -3.63 14.39
N SER A 201 -1.00 -3.88 15.44
CA SER A 201 -0.31 -5.15 15.69
C SER A 201 -0.50 -5.51 17.14
N GLN A 202 -0.81 -6.79 17.39
CA GLN A 202 -0.83 -7.36 18.72
C GLN A 202 0.42 -8.23 18.85
N ARG A 203 1.42 -7.73 19.53
CA ARG A 203 2.69 -8.43 19.70
C ARG A 203 2.91 -8.83 21.15
N SER A 204 3.64 -9.91 21.35
CA SER A 204 4.05 -10.38 22.69
C SER A 204 4.77 -9.30 23.51
N GLN A 205 5.41 -8.34 22.84
CA GLN A 205 6.13 -7.22 23.47
C GLN A 205 5.28 -5.95 23.67
N GLY A 206 4.01 -5.96 23.27
CA GLY A 206 3.08 -4.84 23.41
C GLY A 206 2.23 -4.61 22.17
N ASN A 207 1.05 -4.04 22.40
CA ASN A 207 0.15 -3.68 21.31
C ASN A 207 0.55 -2.34 20.70
N PHE A 208 0.47 -2.26 19.37
CA PHE A 208 0.67 -1.04 18.60
C PHE A 208 -0.58 -0.74 17.81
N SER A 209 -0.99 0.51 17.76
CA SER A 209 -1.99 0.99 16.81
C SER A 209 -1.69 2.42 16.42
N ASP A 210 -1.97 2.78 15.16
CA ASP A 210 -1.73 4.11 14.67
C ASP A 210 -2.73 4.46 13.57
N THR A 211 -3.15 5.73 13.53
CA THR A 211 -4.14 6.26 12.59
C THR A 211 -3.56 7.46 11.87
N VAL A 212 -3.59 7.42 10.55
CA VAL A 212 -3.07 8.49 9.72
C VAL A 212 -4.00 8.75 8.55
N GLY A 213 -4.02 9.98 8.10
CA GLY A 213 -4.79 10.37 6.93
C GLY A 213 -4.19 11.57 6.20
N SER A 214 -4.83 11.96 5.11
CA SER A 214 -4.48 13.15 4.38
C SER A 214 -5.68 13.74 3.65
N GLY A 215 -5.72 15.06 3.58
CA GLY A 215 -6.62 15.83 2.73
C GLY A 215 -5.85 16.58 1.66
N ALA A 216 -6.42 16.73 0.48
CA ALA A 216 -5.78 17.47 -0.61
C ALA A 216 -6.81 18.20 -1.49
N ILE A 217 -6.36 19.29 -2.11
CA ILE A 217 -7.06 19.93 -3.22
C ILE A 217 -6.09 19.95 -4.39
N LEU A 218 -6.45 19.30 -5.48
CA LEU A 218 -5.61 19.10 -6.64
C LEU A 218 -6.21 19.79 -7.85
N LEU A 219 -5.37 20.51 -8.62
CA LEU A 219 -5.67 21.04 -9.93
C LEU A 219 -4.92 20.18 -10.96
N ARG A 220 -5.65 19.60 -11.91
CA ARG A 220 -5.09 18.79 -13.00
C ARG A 220 -5.26 19.49 -14.33
N TRP A 221 -4.18 19.57 -15.08
CA TRP A 221 -4.16 19.99 -16.46
C TRP A 221 -3.80 18.80 -17.34
N LEU A 222 -4.73 18.43 -18.20
CA LEU A 222 -4.57 17.36 -19.19
C LEU A 222 -4.43 18.01 -20.57
N ALA A 223 -3.33 17.73 -21.29
CA ALA A 223 -3.11 18.32 -22.61
C ALA A 223 -2.70 17.28 -23.65
N ASN A 224 -3.29 17.36 -24.84
CA ASN A 224 -2.97 16.57 -26.03
C ASN A 224 -2.95 15.05 -25.81
N ARG A 225 -3.67 14.51 -24.83
CA ARG A 225 -3.68 13.11 -24.39
C ARG A 225 -2.34 12.58 -23.83
N ASN A 226 -1.27 13.36 -23.96
CA ASN A 226 0.08 12.95 -23.60
C ASN A 226 0.56 13.57 -22.29
N TRP A 227 0.16 14.80 -21.99
CA TRP A 227 0.61 15.54 -20.82
C TRP A 227 -0.43 15.54 -19.72
N ASN A 228 0.00 15.24 -18.51
CA ASN A 228 -0.78 15.38 -17.28
C ASN A 228 0.09 16.12 -16.26
N LEU A 229 -0.32 17.33 -15.90
CA LEU A 229 0.25 18.12 -14.82
C LEU A 229 -0.76 18.15 -13.68
N GLU A 230 -0.34 17.72 -12.50
CA GLU A 230 -1.12 17.80 -11.26
C GLU A 230 -0.39 18.72 -10.28
N LEU A 231 -1.07 19.74 -9.81
CA LEU A 231 -0.62 20.69 -8.79
C LEU A 231 -1.62 20.65 -7.64
N GLY A 232 -1.15 20.75 -6.42
CA GLY A 232 -2.08 20.77 -5.31
C GLY A 232 -1.44 21.12 -3.98
N TRP A 233 -2.32 21.35 -3.03
CA TRP A 233 -1.98 21.46 -1.62
C TRP A 233 -2.42 20.19 -0.90
N ILE A 234 -1.51 19.58 -0.15
CA ILE A 234 -1.77 18.38 0.62
C ILE A 234 -1.47 18.69 2.08
N SER A 235 -2.38 18.26 2.95
CA SER A 235 -2.24 18.34 4.40
C SER A 235 -2.43 16.93 4.98
N PRO A 236 -1.36 16.24 5.36
CA PRO A 236 -1.44 15.04 6.18
C PRO A 236 -1.96 15.38 7.58
N PHE A 237 -2.59 14.41 8.22
CA PHE A 237 -2.99 14.48 9.62
C PHE A 237 -2.82 13.12 10.29
N GLU A 238 -2.54 13.13 11.57
CA GLU A 238 -2.43 11.95 12.40
C GLU A 238 -3.20 12.14 13.69
N VAL A 239 -3.55 11.04 14.34
CA VAL A 239 -4.35 11.06 15.58
C VAL A 239 -3.45 10.83 16.79
N GLU A 240 -2.33 10.14 16.63
CA GLU A 240 -1.40 9.83 17.72
C GLU A 240 -0.19 10.76 17.68
N GLU A 241 0.22 11.25 18.87
CA GLU A 241 1.42 12.09 18.99
C GLU A 241 2.66 11.31 18.63
N ARG A 242 3.46 11.86 17.74
CA ARG A 242 4.73 11.29 17.30
C ARG A 242 5.91 12.10 17.83
N PRO A 243 7.11 11.52 17.89
CA PRO A 243 8.33 12.27 18.20
C PRO A 243 8.50 13.44 17.21
N TYR A 244 8.83 14.64 17.73
CA TYR A 244 8.96 15.89 16.96
C TYR A 244 9.86 15.79 15.71
N TRP A 245 10.80 14.85 15.67
CA TRP A 245 11.69 14.63 14.53
C TRP A 245 10.99 13.97 13.33
N GLU A 246 9.77 13.48 13.49
CA GLU A 246 8.94 12.96 12.39
C GLU A 246 8.00 14.02 11.80
N ASP A 247 7.76 15.14 12.49
CA ASP A 247 6.85 16.22 12.07
C ASP A 247 7.15 16.76 10.66
N TRP A 248 8.44 16.79 10.28
CA TRP A 248 8.83 17.26 8.96
C TRP A 248 8.38 16.35 7.81
N LEU A 249 8.11 15.07 8.09
CA LEU A 249 7.59 14.10 7.11
C LEU A 249 6.10 14.33 6.82
N LEU A 250 5.37 14.91 7.78
CA LEU A 250 3.94 15.15 7.72
C LEU A 250 3.60 16.64 7.50
N GLY A 251 4.56 17.44 7.12
CA GLY A 251 4.34 18.84 6.81
C GLY A 251 3.35 19.02 5.65
N SER A 252 2.38 19.92 5.82
CA SER A 252 1.54 20.38 4.74
C SER A 252 2.39 21.03 3.66
N GLY A 253 2.10 20.78 2.38
CA GLY A 253 2.93 21.29 1.32
C GLY A 253 2.32 21.28 -0.06
N VAL A 254 3.07 21.88 -0.98
CA VAL A 254 2.74 21.90 -2.41
C VAL A 254 3.16 20.57 -3.03
N TYR A 255 2.23 19.94 -3.70
CA TYR A 255 2.44 18.73 -4.47
C TYR A 255 2.46 19.05 -5.95
N THR A 256 3.43 18.49 -6.67
CA THR A 256 3.53 18.63 -8.13
C THR A 256 3.87 17.28 -8.74
N LYS A 257 3.11 16.88 -9.76
CA LYS A 257 3.37 15.68 -10.54
C LYS A 257 3.22 15.99 -12.03
N LEU A 258 4.25 15.72 -12.79
CA LEU A 258 4.24 15.82 -14.25
C LEU A 258 4.40 14.44 -14.86
N GLN A 259 3.50 14.06 -15.75
CA GLN A 259 3.55 12.80 -16.49
C GLN A 259 3.45 13.06 -17.99
N TYR A 260 4.29 12.38 -18.75
CA TYR A 260 4.22 12.32 -20.19
C TYR A 260 4.03 10.86 -20.64
N ARG A 261 3.11 10.64 -21.56
CA ARG A 261 2.88 9.31 -22.17
C ARG A 261 3.30 9.37 -23.62
N PHE A 262 4.16 8.48 -24.02
CA PHE A 262 4.64 8.32 -25.38
C PHE A 262 3.60 7.68 -26.28
#